data_44cca9c879550464f46035433f5a1350
#
_entry.id   44cca9c879550464f46035433f5a1350
#
_cell.length_a   1.000
_cell.length_b   1.000
_cell.length_c   1.000
_cell.angle_alpha   90.00
_cell.angle_beta   90.00
_cell.angle_gamma   90.00
#
_symmetry.space_group_name_H-M   'P 1'
#
loop_
_entity.id
_entity.type
_entity.pdbx_description
1 polymer ?
#
loop_
_entity_poly.entity_id
_entity_poly.type
_entity_poly.pdbx_seq_one_letter_code
_entity_poly.pdbx_strand_id
1 'polypeptide(L)'
;MTKKLEGAGLRGQVAGETSLSTVGQIEGLAYRGHKIELLAEKATFEEVAYLLLYDKLPNQSELDGYKSLLKSLRDLPDSLKEVLKKIPADAHPMDVMRTGTSMLGNIEAEGDFSNQLHAINRMIATMPSIVTYWYKFSHEDLDIDLVNDEDSMAGHFLHILHGEKPS
;
A
#
# COMPACT_ATOMS: atom_id res chain seq x y z
N MET A 1 32.59 -3.07 25.82
CA MET A 1 31.97 -4.38 26.14
C MET A 1 30.48 -4.25 26.04
N THR A 2 29.91 -4.67 24.93
CA THR A 2 28.45 -4.67 24.69
C THR A 2 27.81 -5.82 25.45
N LYS A 3 27.01 -5.52 26.46
CA LYS A 3 26.29 -6.50 27.27
C LYS A 3 25.27 -7.21 26.37
N LYS A 4 25.50 -8.49 26.11
CA LYS A 4 24.54 -9.35 25.36
C LYS A 4 23.29 -9.45 26.21
N LEU A 5 22.17 -8.87 25.73
CA LEU A 5 20.85 -8.98 26.36
C LEU A 5 20.29 -10.38 26.03
N GLU A 6 20.51 -11.34 26.95
CA GLU A 6 19.89 -12.66 26.84
C GLU A 6 18.35 -12.53 27.06
N GLY A 7 17.55 -13.05 26.13
CA GLY A 7 16.10 -13.19 26.29
C GLY A 7 15.22 -12.05 25.74
N ALA A 8 15.78 -11.00 25.13
CA ALA A 8 15.00 -9.84 24.65
C ALA A 8 14.59 -9.93 23.17
N GLY A 9 14.78 -11.03 22.49
CA GLY A 9 14.56 -11.18 21.05
C GLY A 9 15.46 -10.22 20.27
N LEU A 10 14.91 -9.52 19.27
CA LEU A 10 15.65 -8.54 18.43
C LEU A 10 15.74 -7.14 19.07
N ARG A 11 15.17 -6.92 20.25
CA ARG A 11 15.18 -5.62 20.91
C ARG A 11 16.61 -5.15 21.19
N GLY A 12 16.95 -3.95 20.69
CA GLY A 12 18.28 -3.36 20.85
C GLY A 12 19.37 -3.93 19.93
N GLN A 13 19.01 -4.81 19.01
CA GLN A 13 19.93 -5.26 17.95
C GLN A 13 19.93 -4.24 16.82
N VAL A 14 21.14 -3.85 16.38
CA VAL A 14 21.31 -2.99 15.20
C VAL A 14 21.27 -3.88 13.97
N ALA A 15 20.25 -3.73 13.14
CA ALA A 15 20.09 -4.48 11.89
C ALA A 15 20.81 -3.80 10.71
N GLY A 16 20.90 -2.46 10.74
CA GLY A 16 21.52 -1.66 9.68
C GLY A 16 21.11 -0.19 9.80
N GLU A 17 21.59 0.61 8.88
CA GLU A 17 21.18 2.00 8.71
C GLU A 17 20.02 2.10 7.73
N THR A 18 19.15 3.08 7.93
CA THR A 18 18.03 3.38 7.02
C THR A 18 18.00 4.87 6.72
N SER A 19 17.72 5.22 5.46
CA SER A 19 17.45 6.60 5.03
C SER A 19 15.95 6.93 5.00
N LEU A 20 15.08 5.94 5.24
CA LEU A 20 13.62 6.11 5.10
C LEU A 20 13.02 6.93 6.23
N SER A 21 13.41 6.62 7.47
CA SER A 21 12.80 7.29 8.63
C SER A 21 13.77 7.40 9.80
N THR A 22 13.56 8.44 10.60
CA THR A 22 14.21 8.61 11.90
C THR A 22 13.14 8.66 12.97
N VAL A 23 13.39 7.96 14.11
CA VAL A 23 12.54 8.00 15.29
C VAL A 23 13.42 8.46 16.45
N GLY A 24 13.48 9.77 16.66
CA GLY A 24 14.25 10.39 17.74
C GLY A 24 13.39 10.65 18.97
N GLN A 25 14.00 10.52 20.18
CA GLN A 25 13.30 10.88 21.42
C GLN A 25 13.05 12.40 21.54
N ILE A 26 13.86 13.21 20.86
CA ILE A 26 13.82 14.67 20.91
C ILE A 26 13.20 15.26 19.62
N GLU A 27 13.53 14.68 18.46
CA GLU A 27 13.14 15.21 17.14
C GLU A 27 11.86 14.58 16.56
N GLY A 28 11.33 13.56 17.23
CA GLY A 28 10.12 12.86 16.79
C GLY A 28 10.35 11.97 15.56
N LEU A 29 9.28 11.68 14.83
CA LEU A 29 9.29 10.89 13.59
C LEU A 29 9.50 11.80 12.38
N ALA A 30 10.44 11.41 11.53
CA ALA A 30 10.62 12.06 10.22
C ALA A 30 10.72 10.99 9.11
N TYR A 31 10.14 11.29 7.94
CA TYR A 31 10.29 10.51 6.72
C TYR A 31 11.20 11.27 5.75
N ARG A 32 12.32 10.66 5.34
CA ARG A 32 13.32 11.27 4.45
C ARG A 32 13.70 12.71 4.89
N GLY A 33 13.81 12.94 6.22
CA GLY A 33 14.11 14.25 6.79
C GLY A 33 12.94 15.23 6.95
N HIS A 34 11.74 14.89 6.45
CA HIS A 34 10.53 15.68 6.62
C HIS A 34 9.79 15.26 7.90
N LYS A 35 9.48 16.21 8.77
CA LYS A 35 8.73 15.94 10.02
C LYS A 35 7.33 15.41 9.70
N ILE A 36 6.91 14.36 10.43
CA ILE A 36 5.63 13.69 10.18
C ILE A 36 4.44 14.64 10.38
N GLU A 37 4.51 15.60 11.31
CA GLU A 37 3.45 16.56 11.56
C GLU A 37 3.19 17.43 10.32
N LEU A 38 4.27 17.86 9.63
CA LEU A 38 4.15 18.65 8.41
C LEU A 38 3.60 17.83 7.24
N LEU A 39 4.02 16.58 7.12
CA LEU A 39 3.51 15.67 6.08
C LEU A 39 2.04 15.37 6.31
N ALA A 40 1.62 15.10 7.56
CA ALA A 40 0.23 14.83 7.90
C ALA A 40 -0.70 16.04 7.67
N GLU A 41 -0.19 17.26 7.85
CA GLU A 41 -0.96 18.49 7.65
C GLU A 41 -1.06 18.89 6.17
N LYS A 42 0.02 18.70 5.40
CA LYS A 42 0.19 19.37 4.09
C LYS A 42 0.34 18.45 2.89
N ALA A 43 0.61 17.16 3.11
CA ALA A 43 0.88 16.22 2.04
C ALA A 43 -0.27 15.21 1.89
N THR A 44 -0.52 14.78 0.66
CA THR A 44 -1.41 13.67 0.34
C THR A 44 -0.72 12.33 0.54
N PHE A 45 -1.48 11.24 0.55
CA PHE A 45 -0.93 9.88 0.60
C PHE A 45 0.04 9.63 -0.55
N GLU A 46 -0.31 10.05 -1.75
CA GLU A 46 0.49 9.85 -2.96
C GLU A 46 1.82 10.62 -2.89
N GLU A 47 1.83 11.84 -2.35
CA GLU A 47 3.06 12.61 -2.15
C GLU A 47 3.99 11.96 -1.14
N VAL A 48 3.44 11.42 -0.04
CA VAL A 48 4.24 10.69 0.96
C VAL A 48 4.75 9.37 0.42
N ALA A 49 3.93 8.60 -0.32
CA ALA A 49 4.36 7.38 -0.99
C ALA A 49 5.49 7.66 -1.99
N TYR A 50 5.34 8.71 -2.79
CA TYR A 50 6.37 9.15 -3.72
C TYR A 50 7.67 9.53 -2.99
N LEU A 51 7.58 10.33 -1.92
CA LEU A 51 8.73 10.72 -1.11
C LEU A 51 9.52 9.50 -0.61
N LEU A 52 8.83 8.49 -0.09
CA LEU A 52 9.48 7.29 0.46
C LEU A 52 10.14 6.44 -0.62
N LEU A 53 9.53 6.35 -1.81
CA LEU A 53 10.01 5.52 -2.91
C LEU A 53 11.06 6.19 -3.77
N TYR A 54 10.93 7.51 -4.01
CA TYR A 54 11.78 8.27 -4.95
C TYR A 54 12.68 9.30 -4.26
N ASP A 55 12.74 9.30 -2.92
CA ASP A 55 13.67 10.10 -2.10
C ASP A 55 13.47 11.63 -2.16
N LYS A 56 12.34 12.08 -2.70
CA LYS A 56 11.98 13.51 -2.77
C LYS A 56 10.47 13.69 -2.82
N LEU A 57 9.98 14.84 -2.40
CA LEU A 57 8.60 15.24 -2.68
C LEU A 57 8.42 15.51 -4.19
N PRO A 58 7.31 15.08 -4.79
CA PRO A 58 7.06 15.30 -6.21
C PRO A 58 6.74 16.77 -6.49
N ASN A 59 7.14 17.27 -7.66
CA ASN A 59 6.51 18.45 -8.22
C ASN A 59 5.13 18.08 -8.81
N GLN A 60 4.33 19.07 -9.27
CA GLN A 60 2.97 18.82 -9.75
C GLN A 60 2.92 17.80 -10.91
N SER A 61 3.81 17.91 -11.89
CA SER A 61 3.86 16.97 -13.03
C SER A 61 4.23 15.55 -12.61
N GLU A 62 5.16 15.42 -11.65
CA GLU A 62 5.56 14.12 -11.09
C GLU A 62 4.40 13.50 -10.29
N LEU A 63 3.68 14.31 -9.52
CA LEU A 63 2.52 13.87 -8.75
C LEU A 63 1.38 13.39 -9.67
N ASP A 64 1.07 14.15 -10.71
CA ASP A 64 0.04 13.79 -11.69
C ASP A 64 0.42 12.50 -12.44
N GLY A 65 1.68 12.36 -12.82
CA GLY A 65 2.21 11.13 -13.41
C GLY A 65 2.13 9.94 -12.46
N TYR A 66 2.45 10.14 -11.18
CA TYR A 66 2.39 9.08 -10.17
C TYR A 66 0.95 8.64 -9.87
N LYS A 67 0.02 9.58 -9.74
CA LYS A 67 -1.42 9.28 -9.60
C LYS A 67 -1.93 8.48 -10.80
N SER A 68 -1.57 8.88 -12.01
CA SER A 68 -1.93 8.16 -13.24
C SER A 68 -1.36 6.74 -13.26
N LEU A 69 -0.12 6.56 -12.81
CA LEU A 69 0.49 5.24 -12.66
C LEU A 69 -0.29 4.37 -11.68
N LEU A 70 -0.53 4.83 -10.46
CA LEU A 70 -1.29 4.07 -9.47
C LEU A 70 -2.70 3.74 -9.97
N LYS A 71 -3.37 4.67 -10.64
CA LYS A 71 -4.68 4.46 -11.26
C LYS A 71 -4.66 3.33 -12.29
N SER A 72 -3.64 3.26 -13.13
CA SER A 72 -3.49 2.19 -14.13
C SER A 72 -3.21 0.80 -13.55
N LEU A 73 -2.81 0.73 -12.28
CA LEU A 73 -2.41 -0.50 -11.60
C LEU A 73 -3.47 -1.04 -10.61
N ARG A 74 -4.69 -0.48 -10.56
CA ARG A 74 -5.72 -0.83 -9.54
C ARG A 74 -6.47 -2.12 -9.81
N ASP A 75 -6.64 -2.50 -11.08
CA ASP A 75 -7.42 -3.68 -11.43
C ASP A 75 -6.73 -4.98 -10.98
N LEU A 76 -7.52 -6.01 -10.73
CA LEU A 76 -7.05 -7.31 -10.29
C LEU A 76 -7.15 -8.33 -11.44
N PRO A 77 -6.15 -9.22 -11.60
CA PRO A 77 -6.27 -10.34 -12.51
C PRO A 77 -7.47 -11.23 -12.17
N ASP A 78 -8.17 -11.77 -13.18
CA ASP A 78 -9.34 -12.62 -12.99
C ASP A 78 -9.03 -13.84 -12.09
N SER A 79 -7.85 -14.44 -12.24
CA SER A 79 -7.42 -15.54 -11.39
C SER A 79 -7.28 -15.16 -9.91
N LEU A 80 -6.94 -13.91 -9.60
CA LEU A 80 -6.94 -13.40 -8.24
C LEU A 80 -8.37 -13.17 -7.74
N LYS A 81 -9.25 -12.57 -8.56
CA LYS A 81 -10.67 -12.40 -8.23
C LYS A 81 -11.32 -13.74 -7.88
N GLU A 82 -11.04 -14.80 -8.63
CA GLU A 82 -11.54 -16.15 -8.35
C GLU A 82 -11.03 -16.74 -7.02
N VAL A 83 -9.82 -16.43 -6.61
CA VAL A 83 -9.30 -16.84 -5.29
C VAL A 83 -10.01 -16.06 -4.17
N LEU A 84 -10.18 -14.75 -4.34
CA LEU A 84 -10.87 -13.90 -3.37
C LEU A 84 -12.31 -14.34 -3.13
N LYS A 85 -13.04 -14.73 -4.17
CA LYS A 85 -14.42 -15.27 -4.09
C LYS A 85 -14.54 -16.52 -3.23
N LYS A 86 -13.46 -17.28 -3.06
CA LYS A 86 -13.43 -18.53 -2.27
C LYS A 86 -13.11 -18.31 -0.79
N ILE A 87 -12.70 -17.11 -0.40
CA ILE A 87 -12.39 -16.81 0.99
C ILE A 87 -13.70 -16.57 1.76
N PRO A 88 -13.93 -17.26 2.90
CA PRO A 88 -15.14 -17.09 3.69
C PRO A 88 -15.38 -15.64 4.13
N ALA A 89 -16.64 -15.26 4.29
CA ALA A 89 -17.01 -13.91 4.72
C ALA A 89 -16.57 -13.56 6.15
N ASP A 90 -16.39 -14.55 7.01
CA ASP A 90 -15.90 -14.39 8.39
C ASP A 90 -14.36 -14.35 8.50
N ALA A 91 -13.65 -14.42 7.39
CA ALA A 91 -12.19 -14.28 7.40
C ALA A 91 -11.77 -12.87 7.85
N HIS A 92 -10.64 -12.79 8.57
CA HIS A 92 -10.11 -11.49 8.98
C HIS A 92 -9.57 -10.74 7.74
N PRO A 93 -9.91 -9.44 7.53
CA PRO A 93 -9.48 -8.68 6.35
C PRO A 93 -7.96 -8.68 6.11
N MET A 94 -7.14 -8.72 7.17
CA MET A 94 -5.68 -8.81 7.04
C MET A 94 -5.24 -10.16 6.46
N ASP A 95 -5.95 -11.25 6.74
CA ASP A 95 -5.67 -12.57 6.16
C ASP A 95 -6.07 -12.61 4.69
N VAL A 96 -7.15 -11.93 4.33
CA VAL A 96 -7.56 -11.73 2.94
C VAL A 96 -6.49 -10.96 2.17
N MET A 97 -6.02 -9.83 2.71
CA MET A 97 -4.96 -9.03 2.09
C MET A 97 -3.66 -9.84 1.94
N ARG A 98 -3.27 -10.59 2.96
CA ARG A 98 -2.10 -11.49 2.89
C ARG A 98 -2.24 -12.53 1.78
N THR A 99 -3.41 -13.19 1.69
CA THR A 99 -3.71 -14.19 0.67
C THR A 99 -3.71 -13.57 -0.73
N GLY A 100 -4.38 -12.42 -0.89
CA GLY A 100 -4.44 -11.69 -2.15
C GLY A 100 -3.07 -11.23 -2.63
N THR A 101 -2.26 -10.67 -1.75
CA THR A 101 -0.88 -10.25 -2.07
C THR A 101 0.00 -11.45 -2.46
N SER A 102 -0.10 -12.56 -1.72
CA SER A 102 0.65 -13.78 -2.05
C SER A 102 0.24 -14.35 -3.41
N MET A 103 -1.07 -14.36 -3.71
CA MET A 103 -1.56 -14.81 -5.02
C MET A 103 -1.12 -13.88 -6.14
N LEU A 104 -1.17 -12.56 -5.93
CA LEU A 104 -0.68 -11.59 -6.91
C LEU A 104 0.79 -11.84 -7.26
N GLY A 105 1.64 -12.07 -6.25
CA GLY A 105 3.06 -12.38 -6.46
C GLY A 105 3.31 -13.69 -7.21
N ASN A 106 2.38 -14.67 -7.18
CA ASN A 106 2.46 -15.87 -8.00
C ASN A 106 2.08 -15.62 -9.47
N ILE A 107 1.18 -14.67 -9.72
CA ILE A 107 0.71 -14.32 -11.07
C ILE A 107 1.69 -13.34 -11.73
N GLU A 108 2.13 -12.33 -10.97
CA GLU A 108 2.98 -11.24 -11.39
C GLU A 108 4.31 -11.32 -10.62
N ALA A 109 5.13 -12.32 -10.94
CA ALA A 109 6.40 -12.53 -10.25
C ALA A 109 7.34 -11.32 -10.44
N GLU A 110 8.00 -10.89 -9.35
CA GLU A 110 8.96 -9.78 -9.38
C GLU A 110 10.10 -10.01 -10.38
N GLY A 111 10.55 -11.25 -10.49
CA GLY A 111 11.62 -11.66 -11.40
C GLY A 111 12.97 -11.08 -10.98
N ASP A 112 13.34 -9.95 -11.56
CA ASP A 112 14.61 -9.27 -11.30
C ASP A 112 14.43 -8.10 -10.31
N PHE A 113 15.48 -7.81 -9.53
CA PHE A 113 15.50 -6.71 -8.57
C PHE A 113 15.19 -5.33 -9.17
N SER A 114 15.47 -5.14 -10.46
CA SER A 114 15.11 -3.91 -11.18
C SER A 114 13.61 -3.64 -11.26
N ASN A 115 12.77 -4.66 -11.07
CA ASN A 115 11.32 -4.55 -11.08
C ASN A 115 10.70 -4.15 -9.73
N GLN A 116 11.50 -3.95 -8.68
CA GLN A 116 10.99 -3.66 -7.33
C GLN A 116 10.04 -2.47 -7.28
N LEU A 117 10.37 -1.35 -7.93
CA LEU A 117 9.51 -0.16 -7.92
C LEU A 117 8.16 -0.43 -8.58
N HIS A 118 8.14 -1.24 -9.65
CA HIS A 118 6.88 -1.66 -10.26
C HIS A 118 6.06 -2.53 -9.31
N ALA A 119 6.67 -3.53 -8.70
CA ALA A 119 6.01 -4.43 -7.75
C ALA A 119 5.46 -3.68 -6.53
N ILE A 120 6.22 -2.72 -5.97
CA ILE A 120 5.77 -1.89 -4.84
C ILE A 120 4.58 -1.02 -5.25
N ASN A 121 4.64 -0.33 -6.38
CA ASN A 121 3.53 0.50 -6.87
C ASN A 121 2.29 -0.34 -7.18
N ARG A 122 2.48 -1.54 -7.75
CA ARG A 122 1.41 -2.51 -7.98
C ARG A 122 0.73 -2.93 -6.68
N MET A 123 1.52 -3.25 -5.64
CA MET A 123 1.00 -3.59 -4.32
C MET A 123 0.22 -2.41 -3.71
N ILE A 124 0.77 -1.20 -3.71
CA ILE A 124 0.09 -0.01 -3.20
C ILE A 124 -1.26 0.16 -3.90
N ALA A 125 -1.29 0.07 -5.23
CA ALA A 125 -2.49 0.29 -6.03
C ALA A 125 -3.57 -0.78 -5.81
N THR A 126 -3.19 -2.04 -5.57
CA THR A 126 -4.13 -3.17 -5.48
C THR A 126 -4.66 -3.46 -4.08
N MET A 127 -4.01 -2.97 -3.02
CA MET A 127 -4.45 -3.24 -1.64
C MET A 127 -5.92 -2.87 -1.39
N PRO A 128 -6.39 -1.66 -1.74
CA PRO A 128 -7.81 -1.32 -1.63
C PRO A 128 -8.71 -2.25 -2.44
N SER A 129 -8.29 -2.58 -3.67
CA SER A 129 -9.04 -3.43 -4.57
C SER A 129 -9.21 -4.85 -4.04
N ILE A 130 -8.14 -5.45 -3.46
CA ILE A 130 -8.17 -6.81 -2.90
C ILE A 130 -9.17 -6.91 -1.76
N VAL A 131 -9.08 -6.03 -0.77
CA VAL A 131 -9.94 -6.12 0.42
C VAL A 131 -11.39 -5.77 0.10
N THR A 132 -11.62 -4.77 -0.77
CA THR A 132 -12.97 -4.33 -1.10
C THR A 132 -13.67 -5.30 -2.05
N TYR A 133 -12.97 -5.85 -3.04
CA TYR A 133 -13.54 -6.87 -3.93
C TYR A 133 -14.02 -8.09 -3.14
N TRP A 134 -13.15 -8.62 -2.23
CA TRP A 134 -13.56 -9.72 -1.35
C TRP A 134 -14.75 -9.34 -0.49
N TYR A 135 -14.73 -8.16 0.14
CA TYR A 135 -15.82 -7.71 1.02
C TYR A 135 -17.15 -7.63 0.26
N LYS A 136 -17.17 -6.96 -0.87
CA LYS A 136 -18.37 -6.81 -1.70
C LYS A 136 -18.92 -8.15 -2.17
N PHE A 137 -18.05 -9.04 -2.63
CA PHE A 137 -18.48 -10.36 -3.07
C PHE A 137 -18.99 -11.22 -1.90
N SER A 138 -18.23 -11.31 -0.81
CA SER A 138 -18.54 -12.23 0.28
C SER A 138 -19.69 -11.79 1.18
N HIS A 139 -19.96 -10.48 1.30
CA HIS A 139 -21.01 -9.95 2.19
C HIS A 139 -22.24 -9.42 1.46
N GLU A 140 -22.09 -8.97 0.23
CA GLU A 140 -23.16 -8.33 -0.52
C GLU A 140 -23.51 -9.08 -1.83
N ASP A 141 -22.80 -10.15 -2.16
CA ASP A 141 -22.93 -10.96 -3.39
C ASP A 141 -22.78 -10.08 -4.66
N LEU A 142 -21.88 -9.08 -4.58
CA LEU A 142 -21.63 -8.14 -5.67
C LEU A 142 -20.27 -8.38 -6.31
N ASP A 143 -20.27 -8.59 -7.64
CA ASP A 143 -19.06 -8.58 -8.46
C ASP A 143 -18.85 -7.15 -8.99
N ILE A 144 -17.95 -6.41 -8.33
CA ILE A 144 -17.77 -4.98 -8.60
C ILE A 144 -16.71 -4.71 -9.66
N ASP A 145 -16.88 -3.62 -10.41
CA ASP A 145 -15.82 -3.05 -11.25
C ASP A 145 -14.83 -2.27 -10.35
N LEU A 146 -13.55 -2.54 -10.54
CA LEU A 146 -12.44 -1.90 -9.81
C LEU A 146 -11.88 -0.68 -10.56
N VAL A 147 -12.33 -0.45 -11.79
CA VAL A 147 -11.88 0.69 -12.60
C VAL A 147 -12.81 1.88 -12.38
N ASN A 148 -12.25 2.99 -11.94
CA ASN A 148 -12.98 4.25 -11.76
C ASN A 148 -12.07 5.46 -11.99
N ASP A 149 -12.65 6.66 -12.01
CA ASP A 149 -11.96 7.91 -12.34
C ASP A 149 -11.37 8.65 -11.14
N GLU A 150 -11.40 8.05 -9.93
CA GLU A 150 -10.82 8.66 -8.75
C GLU A 150 -9.30 8.81 -8.87
N ASP A 151 -8.80 10.01 -8.58
CA ASP A 151 -7.37 10.30 -8.71
C ASP A 151 -6.55 9.88 -7.48
N SER A 152 -7.20 9.82 -6.30
CA SER A 152 -6.53 9.41 -5.07
C SER A 152 -6.79 7.95 -4.72
N MET A 153 -5.87 7.33 -3.98
CA MET A 153 -6.04 5.97 -3.44
C MET A 153 -7.17 5.90 -2.43
N ALA A 154 -7.32 6.94 -1.59
CA ALA A 154 -8.42 7.03 -0.63
C ALA A 154 -9.77 7.19 -1.33
N GLY A 155 -9.86 8.06 -2.34
CA GLY A 155 -11.06 8.22 -3.17
C GLY A 155 -11.43 6.93 -3.87
N HIS A 156 -10.47 6.24 -4.48
CA HIS A 156 -10.69 4.93 -5.08
C HIS A 156 -11.26 3.92 -4.07
N PHE A 157 -10.64 3.79 -2.90
CA PHE A 157 -11.12 2.87 -1.85
C PHE A 157 -12.57 3.17 -1.44
N LEU A 158 -12.88 4.44 -1.17
CA LEU A 158 -14.23 4.83 -0.77
C LEU A 158 -15.24 4.61 -1.91
N HIS A 159 -14.86 4.93 -3.14
CA HIS A 159 -15.72 4.73 -4.31
C HIS A 159 -16.12 3.25 -4.48
N ILE A 160 -15.15 2.33 -4.50
CA ILE A 160 -15.44 0.90 -4.68
C ILE A 160 -16.13 0.29 -3.46
N LEU A 161 -15.92 0.84 -2.25
CA LEU A 161 -16.56 0.39 -1.02
C LEU A 161 -18.03 0.82 -0.96
N HIS A 162 -18.34 2.04 -1.33
CA HIS A 162 -19.70 2.60 -1.23
C HIS A 162 -20.51 2.51 -2.54
N GLY A 163 -19.85 2.25 -3.67
CA GLY A 163 -20.46 2.19 -4.99
C GLY A 163 -20.79 3.56 -5.60
N GLU A 164 -20.31 4.64 -4.97
CA GLU A 164 -20.53 6.02 -5.42
C GLU A 164 -19.31 6.88 -5.19
N LYS A 165 -19.21 7.96 -5.97
CA LYS A 165 -18.10 8.91 -5.84
C LYS A 165 -18.10 9.58 -4.47
N PRO A 166 -16.97 9.57 -3.72
CA PRO A 166 -16.87 10.26 -2.44
C PRO A 166 -17.03 11.79 -2.63
N SER A 167 -17.66 12.42 -1.62
CA SER A 167 -17.92 13.88 -1.58
C SER A 167 -16.66 14.69 -1.29
#